data_bbea38da05d817b593b77e6a4565eda9
#
_entry.id   bbea38da05d817b593b77e6a4565eda9
#
_cell.length_a   1.000
_cell.length_b   1.000
_cell.length_c   1.000
_cell.angle_alpha   90.00
_cell.angle_beta   90.00
_cell.angle_gamma   90.00
#
_symmetry.space_group_name_H-M   'P 1'
#
loop_
_entity.id
_entity.type
_entity.pdbx_description
1 polymer ?
#
loop_
_entity_poly.entity_id
_entity_poly.type
_entity_poly.pdbx_seq_one_letter_code
_entity_poly.pdbx_strand_id
1 'polypeptide(L)'
;MPSAPVSDGEWGLYKQLYISAEGRVIDTGNTDVSHSEGQGIGLLLSVHNQDRAVFDSIWQWTRTNLQTRKDKLFSWKWVPAGGSTADPNNATDGDLFIAWALYRAGRQWNEASYLEAAREISRDVRAKLLRPSPYGLLLLPGEQGFVKDGQFTVNLSYWMFPALQDFNQLDPAPEWGQLIESGLKLLQAVRFGR
;
A
#
# COMPACT_ATOMS: atom_id res chain seq x y z
N MET A 1 5.04 16.11 -13.89
CA MET A 1 4.97 17.41 -13.24
C MET A 1 4.81 17.18 -11.75
N PRO A 2 5.58 17.82 -10.85
CA PRO A 2 5.27 17.72 -9.43
C PRO A 2 3.86 18.30 -9.21
N SER A 3 2.99 17.54 -8.55
CA SER A 3 1.70 18.04 -8.10
C SER A 3 1.92 19.23 -7.14
N ALA A 4 1.07 20.24 -7.23
CA ALA A 4 1.10 21.33 -6.25
C ALA A 4 0.93 20.73 -4.83
N PRO A 5 1.62 21.27 -3.80
CA PRO A 5 1.42 20.82 -2.43
C PRO A 5 -0.05 21.05 -2.04
N VAL A 6 -0.60 20.06 -1.30
CA VAL A 6 -1.87 20.24 -0.60
C VAL A 6 -1.71 21.47 0.31
N SER A 7 -2.67 22.39 0.30
CA SER A 7 -2.55 23.58 1.12
C SER A 7 -2.38 23.22 2.60
N ASP A 8 -1.61 24.03 3.35
CA ASP A 8 -1.41 23.80 4.80
C ASP A 8 -2.74 23.64 5.54
N GLY A 9 -3.81 24.32 5.08
CA GLY A 9 -5.15 24.19 5.61
C GLY A 9 -5.78 22.81 5.36
N GLU A 10 -5.61 22.26 4.16
CA GLU A 10 -6.18 20.94 3.81
C GLU A 10 -5.45 19.81 4.54
N TRP A 11 -4.13 19.86 4.63
CA TRP A 11 -3.35 18.90 5.41
C TRP A 11 -3.67 18.99 6.91
N GLY A 12 -3.79 20.19 7.44
CA GLY A 12 -4.22 20.42 8.82
C GLY A 12 -5.58 19.82 9.09
N LEU A 13 -6.55 20.04 8.21
CA LEU A 13 -7.89 19.49 8.32
C LEU A 13 -7.90 17.96 8.21
N TYR A 14 -7.16 17.38 7.28
CA TYR A 14 -7.03 15.92 7.16
C TYR A 14 -6.49 15.30 8.46
N LYS A 15 -5.43 15.87 9.04
CA LYS A 15 -4.88 15.41 10.32
C LYS A 15 -5.92 15.48 11.44
N GLN A 16 -6.63 16.58 11.54
CA GLN A 16 -7.65 16.79 12.58
C GLN A 16 -8.81 15.81 12.46
N LEU A 17 -9.25 15.49 11.25
CA LEU A 17 -10.43 14.66 11.02
C LEU A 17 -10.14 13.16 11.03
N TYR A 18 -8.96 12.76 10.57
CA TYR A 18 -8.70 11.35 10.25
C TYR A 18 -7.50 10.74 10.96
N ILE A 19 -6.64 11.51 11.62
CA ILE A 19 -5.45 10.94 12.28
C ILE A 19 -5.59 11.08 13.79
N SER A 20 -5.57 9.94 14.50
CA SER A 20 -5.56 9.95 15.97
C SER A 20 -4.19 10.41 16.51
N ALA A 21 -4.14 10.73 17.80
CA ALA A 21 -2.91 11.14 18.48
C ALA A 21 -1.82 10.06 18.43
N GLU A 22 -2.20 8.79 18.33
CA GLU A 22 -1.28 7.64 18.23
C GLU A 22 -0.84 7.33 16.80
N GLY A 23 -1.31 8.08 15.79
CA GLY A 23 -0.96 7.87 14.39
C GLY A 23 -1.88 6.89 13.64
N ARG A 24 -3.05 6.58 14.19
CA ARG A 24 -4.04 5.75 13.51
C ARG A 24 -4.83 6.60 12.51
N VAL A 25 -4.86 6.21 11.23
CA VAL A 25 -5.78 6.78 10.24
C VAL A 25 -7.13 6.09 10.36
N ILE A 26 -8.17 6.89 10.58
CA ILE A 26 -9.52 6.44 10.95
C ILE A 26 -10.45 6.55 9.75
N ASP A 27 -11.12 5.47 9.40
CA ASP A 27 -12.24 5.47 8.46
C ASP A 27 -13.53 5.82 9.21
N THR A 28 -13.81 7.12 9.30
CA THR A 28 -14.97 7.67 10.04
C THR A 28 -16.31 7.31 9.40
N GLY A 29 -16.31 6.87 8.14
CA GLY A 29 -17.50 6.41 7.42
C GLY A 29 -17.82 4.92 7.65
N ASN A 30 -16.93 4.17 8.31
CA ASN A 30 -17.03 2.72 8.44
C ASN A 30 -16.73 2.26 9.87
N THR A 31 -17.52 2.76 10.82
CA THR A 31 -17.41 2.39 12.25
C THR A 31 -16.01 2.58 12.86
N ASP A 32 -15.31 3.62 12.44
CA ASP A 32 -13.99 4.02 12.91
C ASP A 32 -12.91 2.93 12.79
N VAL A 33 -13.02 2.04 11.82
CA VAL A 33 -11.96 1.06 11.52
C VAL A 33 -10.75 1.73 10.91
N SER A 34 -9.65 1.00 10.81
CA SER A 34 -8.47 1.43 10.06
C SER A 34 -8.07 0.34 9.07
N HIS A 35 -7.76 0.76 7.85
CA HIS A 35 -7.32 -0.12 6.79
C HIS A 35 -5.85 0.13 6.45
N SER A 36 -5.14 -0.90 5.99
CA SER A 36 -3.77 -0.75 5.49
C SER A 36 -3.68 0.27 4.35
N GLU A 37 -4.69 0.33 3.48
CA GLU A 37 -4.82 1.36 2.43
C GLU A 37 -4.84 2.77 3.03
N GLY A 38 -5.73 3.04 4.00
CA GLY A 38 -5.83 4.34 4.66
C GLY A 38 -4.53 4.77 5.34
N GLN A 39 -3.85 3.82 6.03
CA GLN A 39 -2.54 4.07 6.63
C GLN A 39 -1.51 4.42 5.55
N GLY A 40 -1.47 3.69 4.45
CA GLY A 40 -0.56 3.97 3.33
C GLY A 40 -0.82 5.34 2.69
N ILE A 41 -2.07 5.74 2.52
CA ILE A 41 -2.44 7.08 2.02
C ILE A 41 -1.99 8.16 3.01
N GLY A 42 -2.24 7.97 4.32
CA GLY A 42 -1.79 8.90 5.36
C GLY A 42 -0.27 9.08 5.37
N LEU A 43 0.48 7.99 5.19
CA LEU A 43 1.94 8.03 5.05
C LEU A 43 2.37 8.81 3.80
N LEU A 44 1.76 8.58 2.65
CA LEU A 44 2.07 9.30 1.40
C LEU A 44 1.79 10.80 1.52
N LEU A 45 0.67 11.16 2.14
CA LEU A 45 0.32 12.56 2.41
C LEU A 45 1.32 13.23 3.37
N SER A 46 1.77 12.51 4.40
CA SER A 46 2.81 13.00 5.33
C SER A 46 4.13 13.28 4.61
N VAL A 47 4.57 12.37 3.72
CA VAL A 47 5.77 12.59 2.90
C VAL A 47 5.58 13.79 1.99
N HIS A 48 4.44 13.90 1.31
CA HIS A 48 4.15 15.00 0.41
C HIS A 48 4.21 16.37 1.11
N ASN A 49 3.67 16.44 2.33
CA ASN A 49 3.66 17.65 3.14
C ASN A 49 4.92 17.83 4.01
N GLN A 50 5.94 16.98 3.84
CA GLN A 50 7.20 17.02 4.59
C GLN A 50 7.03 16.93 6.13
N ASP A 51 5.94 16.34 6.58
CA ASP A 51 5.57 16.18 7.99
C ASP A 51 6.12 14.86 8.54
N ARG A 52 7.43 14.83 8.83
CA ARG A 52 8.12 13.63 9.33
C ARG A 52 7.54 13.15 10.65
N ALA A 53 7.14 14.04 11.54
CA ALA A 53 6.62 13.66 12.84
C ALA A 53 5.30 12.87 12.72
N VAL A 54 4.41 13.31 11.84
CA VAL A 54 3.16 12.59 11.57
C VAL A 54 3.44 11.28 10.83
N PHE A 55 4.38 11.28 9.88
CA PHE A 55 4.81 10.06 9.20
C PHE A 55 5.29 8.99 10.20
N ASP A 56 6.17 9.36 11.11
CA ASP A 56 6.72 8.44 12.12
C ASP A 56 5.63 7.87 13.01
N SER A 57 4.66 8.71 13.42
CA SER A 57 3.51 8.29 14.23
C SER A 57 2.64 7.28 13.48
N ILE A 58 2.26 7.59 12.23
CA ILE A 58 1.46 6.67 11.40
C ILE A 58 2.22 5.36 11.14
N TRP A 59 3.50 5.43 10.80
CA TRP A 59 4.32 4.25 10.54
C TRP A 59 4.45 3.36 11.78
N GLN A 60 4.73 3.96 12.94
CA GLN A 60 4.82 3.22 14.20
C GLN A 60 3.51 2.50 14.52
N TRP A 61 2.37 3.20 14.40
CA TRP A 61 1.07 2.60 14.64
C TRP A 61 0.77 1.46 13.66
N THR A 62 1.00 1.68 12.36
CA THR A 62 0.78 0.71 11.29
C THR A 62 1.57 -0.57 11.53
N ARG A 63 2.86 -0.43 11.83
CA ARG A 63 3.74 -1.56 12.10
C ARG A 63 3.31 -2.35 13.33
N THR A 64 2.92 -1.65 14.39
CA THR A 64 2.52 -2.29 15.66
C THR A 64 1.18 -3.02 15.53
N ASN A 65 0.22 -2.46 14.80
CA ASN A 65 -1.15 -2.93 14.82
C ASN A 65 -1.58 -3.74 13.59
N LEU A 66 -0.98 -3.50 12.42
CA LEU A 66 -1.33 -4.19 11.17
C LEU A 66 -0.27 -5.17 10.68
N GLN A 67 1.03 -4.99 10.99
CA GLN A 67 2.08 -5.93 10.59
C GLN A 67 2.15 -7.13 11.56
N THR A 68 1.02 -7.78 11.76
CA THR A 68 0.84 -8.90 12.70
C THR A 68 1.08 -10.27 12.06
N ARG A 69 1.36 -10.32 10.77
CA ARG A 69 1.61 -11.51 9.97
C ARG A 69 3.05 -12.01 10.18
N LYS A 70 3.33 -13.25 9.72
CA LYS A 70 4.69 -13.84 9.75
C LYS A 70 5.62 -13.25 8.67
N ASP A 71 5.02 -12.65 7.65
CA ASP A 71 5.70 -11.93 6.57
C ASP A 71 5.73 -10.41 6.85
N LYS A 72 6.13 -9.63 5.86
CA LYS A 72 6.21 -8.17 5.96
C LYS A 72 4.96 -7.46 5.44
N LEU A 73 3.95 -8.20 4.96
CA LEU A 73 2.68 -7.63 4.55
C LEU A 73 1.82 -7.27 5.76
N PHE A 74 0.75 -6.53 5.52
CA PHE A 74 -0.12 -6.01 6.59
C PHE A 74 -1.47 -6.71 6.57
N SER A 75 -2.00 -7.02 7.75
CA SER A 75 -3.43 -7.32 7.88
C SER A 75 -4.23 -6.12 7.38
N TRP A 76 -5.22 -6.36 6.52
CA TRP A 76 -5.90 -5.30 5.79
C TRP A 76 -6.75 -4.39 6.66
N LYS A 77 -7.22 -4.89 7.82
CA LYS A 77 -8.19 -4.19 8.65
C LYS A 77 -7.93 -4.38 10.14
N TRP A 78 -8.01 -3.28 10.86
CA TRP A 78 -8.06 -3.22 12.33
C TRP A 78 -9.42 -2.67 12.79
N VAL A 79 -9.99 -3.22 13.86
CA VAL A 79 -11.28 -2.81 14.42
C VAL A 79 -11.12 -2.28 15.84
N PRO A 80 -11.77 -1.13 16.20
CA PRO A 80 -11.68 -0.55 17.55
C PRO A 80 -12.25 -1.48 18.62
N ALA A 81 -13.36 -2.14 18.31
CA ALA A 81 -13.97 -3.14 19.21
C ALA A 81 -13.05 -4.36 19.33
N GLY A 82 -12.32 -4.43 20.45
CA GLY A 82 -11.35 -5.49 20.72
C GLY A 82 -9.90 -5.12 20.41
N GLY A 83 -9.63 -3.97 19.77
CA GLY A 83 -8.28 -3.46 19.54
C GLY A 83 -7.38 -4.41 18.74
N SER A 84 -7.91 -5.10 17.71
CA SER A 84 -7.20 -6.16 17.01
C SER A 84 -7.54 -6.27 15.53
N THR A 85 -6.69 -7.01 14.80
CA THR A 85 -6.95 -7.45 13.43
C THR A 85 -7.72 -8.77 13.49
N ALA A 86 -8.99 -8.76 13.06
CA ALA A 86 -9.83 -9.95 13.04
C ALA A 86 -9.54 -10.86 11.83
N ASP A 87 -9.02 -10.29 10.74
CA ASP A 87 -8.69 -10.99 9.50
C ASP A 87 -7.20 -10.76 9.18
N PRO A 88 -6.37 -11.81 9.19
CA PRO A 88 -4.93 -11.70 8.89
C PRO A 88 -4.63 -11.60 7.40
N ASN A 89 -5.62 -11.69 6.49
CA ASN A 89 -5.38 -11.48 5.07
C ASN A 89 -4.83 -10.08 4.81
N ASN A 90 -4.08 -9.91 3.75
CA ASN A 90 -3.60 -8.60 3.30
C ASN A 90 -4.54 -8.00 2.25
N ALA A 91 -4.40 -6.71 2.03
CA ALA A 91 -4.89 -6.00 0.85
C ALA A 91 -3.69 -5.39 0.13
N THR A 92 -3.47 -5.82 -1.11
CA THR A 92 -2.25 -5.51 -1.86
C THR A 92 -2.06 -4.01 -2.12
N ASP A 93 -3.14 -3.26 -2.29
CA ASP A 93 -3.10 -1.79 -2.41
C ASP A 93 -2.50 -1.15 -1.16
N GLY A 94 -2.94 -1.58 0.02
CA GLY A 94 -2.39 -1.11 1.29
C GLY A 94 -0.90 -1.41 1.43
N ASP A 95 -0.49 -2.65 1.10
CA ASP A 95 0.93 -3.04 1.13
C ASP A 95 1.77 -2.17 0.19
N LEU A 96 1.27 -1.94 -1.03
CA LEU A 96 1.95 -1.12 -2.03
C LEU A 96 2.03 0.36 -1.62
N PHE A 97 0.94 0.94 -1.11
CA PHE A 97 0.94 2.34 -0.63
C PHE A 97 1.92 2.53 0.52
N ILE A 98 1.93 1.62 1.50
CA ILE A 98 2.85 1.68 2.64
C ILE A 98 4.31 1.55 2.17
N ALA A 99 4.61 0.54 1.34
CA ALA A 99 5.97 0.36 0.81
C ALA A 99 6.43 1.56 0.00
N TRP A 100 5.55 2.14 -0.84
CA TRP A 100 5.86 3.30 -1.65
C TRP A 100 6.09 4.56 -0.81
N ALA A 101 5.27 4.77 0.22
CA ALA A 101 5.46 5.86 1.17
C ALA A 101 6.81 5.76 1.90
N LEU A 102 7.16 4.56 2.36
CA LEU A 102 8.46 4.29 2.99
C LEU A 102 9.64 4.53 2.04
N TYR A 103 9.54 4.09 0.78
CA TYR A 103 10.57 4.37 -0.22
C TYR A 103 10.75 5.87 -0.42
N ARG A 104 9.67 6.62 -0.61
CA ARG A 104 9.73 8.07 -0.79
C ARG A 104 10.26 8.79 0.43
N ALA A 105 9.82 8.40 1.63
CA ALA A 105 10.31 8.93 2.90
C ALA A 105 11.81 8.68 3.08
N GLY A 106 12.24 7.44 2.81
CA GLY A 106 13.66 7.07 2.89
C GLY A 106 14.54 7.87 1.95
N ARG A 107 14.05 8.18 0.74
CA ARG A 107 14.73 9.06 -0.22
C ARG A 107 14.74 10.51 0.21
N GLN A 108 13.60 11.01 0.69
CA GLN A 108 13.42 12.41 1.05
C GLN A 108 14.18 12.80 2.31
N TRP A 109 14.17 11.92 3.32
CA TRP A 109 14.78 12.19 4.62
C TRP A 109 16.12 11.47 4.83
N ASN A 110 16.64 10.81 3.79
CA ASN A 110 17.88 10.02 3.83
C ASN A 110 17.87 8.98 4.98
N GLU A 111 16.78 8.24 5.11
CA GLU A 111 16.55 7.29 6.20
C GLU A 111 16.61 5.85 5.68
N ALA A 112 17.72 5.17 5.98
CA ALA A 112 17.99 3.82 5.48
C ALA A 112 16.99 2.78 6.00
N SER A 113 16.48 2.96 7.22
CA SER A 113 15.51 2.02 7.83
C SER A 113 14.19 1.98 7.08
N TYR A 114 13.73 3.11 6.52
CA TYR A 114 12.54 3.15 5.68
C TYR A 114 12.77 2.46 4.32
N LEU A 115 13.94 2.66 3.71
CA LEU A 115 14.28 1.99 2.46
C LEU A 115 14.34 0.46 2.64
N GLU A 116 14.88 -0.02 3.76
CA GLU A 116 14.93 -1.45 4.04
C GLU A 116 13.52 -2.01 4.28
N ALA A 117 12.69 -1.34 5.09
CA ALA A 117 11.31 -1.76 5.30
C ALA A 117 10.52 -1.80 3.97
N ALA A 118 10.67 -0.79 3.10
CA ALA A 118 10.06 -0.79 1.77
C ALA A 118 10.53 -1.97 0.92
N ARG A 119 11.83 -2.30 0.97
CA ARG A 119 12.42 -3.44 0.23
C ARG A 119 11.88 -4.77 0.73
N GLU A 120 11.78 -4.97 2.02
CA GLU A 120 11.24 -6.19 2.61
C GLU A 120 9.77 -6.41 2.20
N ILE A 121 8.92 -5.36 2.29
CA ILE A 121 7.52 -5.43 1.89
C ILE A 121 7.41 -5.74 0.38
N SER A 122 8.15 -5.02 -0.46
CA SER A 122 8.10 -5.21 -1.92
C SER A 122 8.55 -6.61 -2.34
N ARG A 123 9.51 -7.23 -1.65
CA ARG A 123 9.91 -8.62 -1.87
C ARG A 123 8.79 -9.60 -1.54
N ASP A 124 8.08 -9.40 -0.44
CA ASP A 124 6.95 -10.25 -0.08
C ASP A 124 5.76 -10.08 -1.02
N VAL A 125 5.50 -8.87 -1.53
CA VAL A 125 4.54 -8.64 -2.62
C VAL A 125 4.90 -9.49 -3.84
N ARG A 126 6.16 -9.43 -4.31
CA ARG A 126 6.61 -10.25 -5.45
C ARG A 126 6.46 -11.73 -5.19
N ALA A 127 6.92 -12.20 -4.04
CA ALA A 127 6.94 -13.61 -3.72
C ALA A 127 5.53 -14.22 -3.55
N LYS A 128 4.58 -13.45 -3.04
CA LYS A 128 3.28 -13.98 -2.61
C LYS A 128 2.11 -13.57 -3.49
N LEU A 129 2.17 -12.41 -4.12
CA LEU A 129 0.99 -11.82 -4.77
C LEU A 129 1.07 -11.82 -6.29
N LEU A 130 2.21 -12.15 -6.89
CA LEU A 130 2.34 -12.27 -8.34
C LEU A 130 1.99 -13.68 -8.81
N ARG A 131 1.23 -13.78 -9.88
CA ARG A 131 0.84 -15.05 -10.50
C ARG A 131 1.03 -15.00 -12.02
N PRO A 132 1.68 -16.01 -12.62
CA PRO A 132 1.76 -16.14 -14.06
C PRO A 132 0.38 -16.43 -14.66
N SER A 133 0.12 -15.84 -15.83
CA SER A 133 -1.10 -16.05 -16.59
C SER A 133 -0.82 -15.95 -18.09
N PRO A 134 -1.79 -16.29 -18.96
CA PRO A 134 -1.65 -16.05 -20.41
C PRO A 134 -1.46 -14.58 -20.80
N TYR A 135 -1.80 -13.65 -19.92
CA TYR A 135 -1.64 -12.21 -20.14
C TYR A 135 -0.31 -11.64 -19.59
N GLY A 136 0.53 -12.49 -19.01
CA GLY A 136 1.72 -12.11 -18.28
C GLY A 136 1.54 -12.25 -16.76
N LEU A 137 2.33 -11.51 -15.97
CA LEU A 137 2.18 -11.52 -14.52
C LEU A 137 0.93 -10.76 -14.08
N LEU A 138 0.14 -11.38 -13.21
CA LEU A 138 -0.99 -10.75 -12.55
C LEU A 138 -0.62 -10.38 -11.12
N LEU A 139 -1.20 -9.29 -10.63
CA LEU A 139 -1.17 -8.88 -9.24
C LEU A 139 -2.48 -9.27 -8.56
N LEU A 140 -2.41 -10.14 -7.56
CA LEU A 140 -3.58 -10.51 -6.77
C LEU A 140 -3.95 -9.39 -5.80
N PRO A 141 -5.24 -9.15 -5.53
CA PRO A 141 -5.69 -8.16 -4.55
C PRO A 141 -5.36 -8.51 -3.09
N GLY A 142 -4.99 -9.76 -2.81
CA GLY A 142 -4.56 -10.28 -1.53
C GLY A 142 -4.12 -11.73 -1.65
N GLU A 143 -3.52 -12.26 -0.60
CA GLU A 143 -2.97 -13.63 -0.61
C GLU A 143 -4.08 -14.69 -0.66
N GLN A 144 -5.23 -14.44 -0.02
CA GLN A 144 -6.34 -15.39 0.08
C GLN A 144 -7.61 -14.86 -0.59
N GLY A 145 -8.38 -15.79 -1.18
CA GLY A 145 -9.71 -15.49 -1.72
C GLY A 145 -9.76 -15.06 -3.19
N PHE A 146 -8.63 -14.86 -3.86
CA PHE A 146 -8.56 -14.29 -5.21
C PHE A 146 -8.14 -15.30 -6.30
N VAL A 147 -7.98 -16.57 -5.92
CA VAL A 147 -7.75 -17.69 -6.84
C VAL A 147 -8.79 -18.77 -6.55
N LYS A 148 -9.64 -19.08 -7.54
CA LYS A 148 -10.68 -20.12 -7.43
C LYS A 148 -10.79 -20.87 -8.75
N ASP A 149 -10.74 -22.19 -8.70
CA ASP A 149 -10.91 -23.09 -9.85
C ASP A 149 -10.02 -22.72 -11.07
N GLY A 150 -8.77 -22.30 -10.79
CA GLY A 150 -7.83 -21.84 -11.82
C GLY A 150 -8.10 -20.45 -12.38
N GLN A 151 -9.11 -19.75 -11.88
CA GLN A 151 -9.43 -18.37 -12.24
C GLN A 151 -8.82 -17.38 -11.24
N PHE A 152 -8.34 -16.25 -11.74
CA PHE A 152 -7.79 -15.16 -10.95
C PHE A 152 -8.75 -13.98 -10.91
N THR A 153 -9.05 -13.50 -9.73
CA THR A 153 -9.69 -12.18 -9.56
C THR A 153 -8.58 -11.13 -9.46
N VAL A 154 -8.67 -10.08 -10.26
CA VAL A 154 -7.73 -8.96 -10.24
C VAL A 154 -8.48 -7.65 -10.08
N ASN A 155 -7.81 -6.66 -9.47
CA ASN A 155 -8.29 -5.29 -9.39
C ASN A 155 -7.29 -4.37 -10.10
N LEU A 156 -7.65 -3.85 -11.27
CA LEU A 156 -6.74 -3.05 -12.09
C LEU A 156 -6.33 -1.72 -11.43
N SER A 157 -7.09 -1.21 -10.46
CA SER A 157 -6.71 -0.02 -9.70
C SER A 157 -5.46 -0.23 -8.84
N TYR A 158 -5.09 -1.49 -8.57
CA TYR A 158 -3.91 -1.83 -7.77
C TYR A 158 -2.59 -1.75 -8.57
N TRP A 159 -2.65 -1.60 -9.91
CA TRP A 159 -1.47 -1.36 -10.75
C TRP A 159 -1.01 0.09 -10.64
N MET A 160 -0.41 0.44 -9.52
CA MET A 160 0.18 1.76 -9.28
C MET A 160 1.51 1.88 -10.02
N PHE A 161 1.48 2.14 -11.33
CA PHE A 161 2.64 2.14 -12.20
C PHE A 161 3.83 2.95 -11.67
N PRO A 162 3.65 4.16 -11.10
CA PRO A 162 4.77 4.90 -10.52
C PRO A 162 5.42 4.16 -9.35
N ALA A 163 4.63 3.52 -8.48
CA ALA A 163 5.16 2.74 -7.36
C ALA A 163 5.94 1.51 -7.84
N LEU A 164 5.43 0.80 -8.86
CA LEU A 164 6.11 -0.35 -9.46
C LEU A 164 7.46 0.03 -10.08
N GLN A 165 7.56 1.21 -10.71
CA GLN A 165 8.83 1.75 -11.23
C GLN A 165 9.82 2.06 -10.09
N ASP A 166 9.35 2.67 -9.01
CA ASP A 166 10.16 2.98 -7.83
C ASP A 166 10.64 1.70 -7.13
N PHE A 167 9.81 0.66 -7.05
CA PHE A 167 10.21 -0.65 -6.50
C PHE A 167 11.28 -1.32 -7.35
N ASN A 168 11.21 -1.19 -8.67
CA ASN A 168 12.28 -1.69 -9.53
C ASN A 168 13.60 -0.95 -9.34
N GLN A 169 13.58 0.32 -8.94
CA GLN A 169 14.80 1.05 -8.55
C GLN A 169 15.30 0.62 -7.16
N LEU A 170 14.41 0.36 -6.22
CA LEU A 170 14.72 -0.02 -4.85
C LEU A 170 15.31 -1.43 -4.74
N ASP A 171 14.72 -2.39 -5.46
CA ASP A 171 15.08 -3.81 -5.48
C ASP A 171 14.88 -4.35 -6.90
N PRO A 172 15.89 -4.16 -7.80
CA PRO A 172 15.77 -4.52 -9.20
C PRO A 172 15.39 -5.98 -9.40
N ALA A 173 14.31 -6.21 -10.14
CA ALA A 173 13.83 -7.55 -10.44
C ALA A 173 12.99 -7.54 -11.73
N PRO A 174 13.14 -8.56 -12.63
CA PRO A 174 12.44 -8.60 -13.91
C PRO A 174 10.91 -8.60 -13.76
N GLU A 175 10.39 -9.11 -12.64
CA GLU A 175 8.95 -9.19 -12.35
C GLU A 175 8.28 -7.82 -12.34
N TRP A 176 8.97 -6.78 -11.91
CA TRP A 176 8.38 -5.42 -11.90
C TRP A 176 8.11 -4.91 -13.32
N GLY A 177 9.06 -5.12 -14.23
CA GLY A 177 8.88 -4.78 -15.65
C GLY A 177 7.78 -5.59 -16.30
N GLN A 178 7.74 -6.90 -16.04
CA GLN A 178 6.71 -7.81 -16.54
C GLN A 178 5.32 -7.44 -16.02
N LEU A 179 5.20 -7.05 -14.73
CA LEU A 179 3.95 -6.62 -14.13
C LEU A 179 3.45 -5.30 -14.74
N ILE A 180 4.33 -4.34 -15.00
CA ILE A 180 3.99 -3.09 -15.69
C ILE A 180 3.45 -3.39 -17.08
N GLU A 181 4.16 -4.22 -17.85
CA GLU A 181 3.76 -4.58 -19.20
C GLU A 181 2.41 -5.31 -19.25
N SER A 182 2.20 -6.29 -18.36
CA SER A 182 0.93 -7.03 -18.29
C SER A 182 -0.23 -6.13 -17.86
N GLY A 183 -0.01 -5.21 -16.92
CA GLY A 183 -1.02 -4.24 -16.51
C GLY A 183 -1.47 -3.34 -17.65
N LEU A 184 -0.54 -2.83 -18.45
CA LEU A 184 -0.87 -2.04 -19.65
C LEU A 184 -1.65 -2.84 -20.69
N LYS A 185 -1.28 -4.11 -20.93
CA LYS A 185 -2.02 -5.02 -21.82
C LYS A 185 -3.44 -5.27 -21.32
N LEU A 186 -3.60 -5.52 -20.02
CA LEU A 186 -4.90 -5.74 -19.40
C LEU A 186 -5.80 -4.52 -19.53
N LEU A 187 -5.30 -3.32 -19.24
CA LEU A 187 -6.07 -2.07 -19.39
C LEU A 187 -6.57 -1.85 -20.84
N GLN A 188 -5.78 -2.28 -21.84
CA GLN A 188 -6.21 -2.19 -23.25
C GLN A 188 -7.21 -3.28 -23.65
N ALA A 189 -7.12 -4.46 -23.04
CA ALA A 189 -7.93 -5.62 -23.38
C ALA A 189 -9.29 -5.65 -22.67
N VAL A 190 -9.40 -5.05 -21.48
CA VAL A 190 -10.62 -5.08 -20.67
C VAL A 190 -11.77 -4.42 -21.39
N ARG A 191 -12.92 -5.13 -21.39
CA ARG A 191 -14.23 -4.63 -21.83
C ARG A 191 -15.16 -4.66 -20.63
N PHE A 192 -15.59 -3.48 -20.20
CA PHE A 192 -16.63 -3.39 -19.19
C PHE A 192 -17.97 -3.67 -19.90
N GLY A 193 -18.63 -4.77 -19.49
CA GLY A 193 -19.92 -5.14 -20.03
C GLY A 193 -20.98 -4.06 -19.75
N ARG A 194 -21.95 -3.93 -20.66
CA ARG A 194 -23.22 -3.26 -20.39
C ARG A 194 -24.17 -4.24 -19.75
#